data_35cdbe0a40ac646bd1d4d1b96d2272ad
#
_entry.id   35cdbe0a40ac646bd1d4d1b96d2272ad
#
_cell.length_a   1.000
_cell.length_b   1.000
_cell.length_c   1.000
_cell.angle_alpha   90.00
_cell.angle_beta   90.00
_cell.angle_gamma   90.00
#
_symmetry.space_group_name_H-M   'P 1'
#
loop_
_entity.id
_entity.type
_entity.pdbx_description
1 polymer ?
#
loop_
_entity_poly.entity_id
_entity_poly.type
_entity_poly.pdbx_seq_one_letter_code
_entity_poly.pdbx_strand_id
1 'polypeptide(L)'
;MGGIVAATGPGSKAETQPATDGTAVADAGAYAGAPAPPDRVVLELLSPELPWLMAIAFIAGLVDAAVGGGGLIQLPGLFTTLPQHSPAALFGTNKFSSVFGTSAAAWRYARSVRFPWRPVLFAAGAAFAFSFLGATVVSLMPKDAVRPLVLALLVLMLGYTLMKKDFGALHRPRQVGRRELSIALAMGALIGFYDGFFGPGTGSFLIFLFIRFFGLDFLRASAASKVVNLATNIAALSFFVPSGNVLLLFAVPMAAANIGGAVTGTQLALRGGTPVIRKLFVLLVLVLIARMARDTFGH
;
A
#
# COMPACT_ATOMS: atom_id res chain seq x y z
N MET A 1 82.51 35.34 -3.01
CA MET A 1 82.45 35.61 -4.43
C MET A 1 81.19 35.02 -5.02
N GLY A 2 80.32 35.80 -5.38
CA GLY A 2 79.57 36.00 -6.58
C GLY A 2 78.39 35.01 -6.69
N GLY A 3 77.21 35.35 -6.98
CA GLY A 3 76.56 36.55 -7.52
C GLY A 3 75.12 36.22 -7.70
N ILE A 4 74.35 37.22 -7.48
CA ILE A 4 72.92 37.42 -7.70
C ILE A 4 72.53 37.09 -9.14
N VAL A 5 71.33 36.50 -9.42
CA VAL A 5 70.39 36.99 -10.43
C VAL A 5 68.97 36.58 -10.12
N ALA A 6 68.10 37.57 -9.98
CA ALA A 6 66.66 37.48 -9.99
C ALA A 6 66.12 37.25 -11.40
N ALA A 7 65.06 36.50 -11.56
CA ALA A 7 64.24 36.52 -12.77
C ALA A 7 62.74 36.44 -12.39
N THR A 8 62.10 37.56 -12.62
CA THR A 8 60.65 37.78 -12.64
C THR A 8 60.04 37.06 -13.83
N GLY A 9 59.02 36.25 -13.65
CA GLY A 9 58.16 35.70 -14.72
C GLY A 9 56.67 35.88 -14.40
N PRO A 10 55.83 36.12 -15.39
CA PRO A 10 54.52 36.77 -15.20
C PRO A 10 53.38 35.79 -14.94
N GLY A 11 52.41 36.32 -14.21
CA GLY A 11 51.04 35.97 -13.97
C GLY A 11 50.44 34.76 -14.69
N SER A 12 50.08 33.79 -13.90
CA SER A 12 49.10 32.78 -14.26
C SER A 12 47.73 33.25 -13.76
N LYS A 13 46.84 33.56 -14.73
CA LYS A 13 45.44 33.86 -14.48
C LYS A 13 44.81 32.62 -13.81
N ALA A 14 44.28 32.79 -12.60
CA ALA A 14 43.40 31.84 -11.97
C ALA A 14 42.07 31.81 -12.74
N GLU A 15 41.87 30.77 -13.51
CA GLU A 15 40.59 30.41 -14.10
C GLU A 15 39.66 29.96 -12.95
N THR A 16 38.70 30.80 -12.59
CA THR A 16 37.63 30.47 -11.67
C THR A 16 36.70 29.47 -12.37
N GLN A 17 36.83 28.18 -12.03
CA GLN A 17 35.81 27.19 -12.32
C GLN A 17 34.55 27.59 -11.56
N PRO A 18 33.36 27.50 -12.19
CA PRO A 18 32.09 27.69 -11.48
C PRO A 18 31.93 26.50 -10.54
N ALA A 19 31.68 26.79 -9.26
CA ALA A 19 31.31 25.84 -8.25
C ALA A 19 30.05 25.08 -8.73
N THR A 20 30.22 23.85 -9.12
CA THR A 20 29.10 22.92 -9.29
C THR A 20 28.49 22.70 -7.92
N ASP A 21 27.29 23.17 -7.80
CA ASP A 21 26.44 23.15 -6.61
C ASP A 21 26.25 21.70 -6.11
N GLY A 22 27.10 21.27 -5.20
CA GLY A 22 27.07 19.96 -4.55
C GLY A 22 26.05 19.86 -3.42
N THR A 23 25.10 20.78 -3.29
CA THR A 23 24.19 20.88 -2.14
C THR A 23 22.90 20.07 -2.26
N ALA A 24 22.67 19.38 -3.38
CA ALA A 24 21.39 18.67 -3.60
C ALA A 24 21.31 17.25 -3.03
N VAL A 25 22.41 16.65 -2.57
CA VAL A 25 22.41 15.22 -2.14
C VAL A 25 22.60 15.02 -0.64
N ALA A 26 23.00 16.06 0.11
CA ALA A 26 23.35 15.92 1.53
C ALA A 26 22.16 16.04 2.50
N ASP A 27 20.96 16.36 2.05
CA ASP A 27 19.87 16.82 2.96
C ASP A 27 18.74 15.77 3.20
N ALA A 28 18.84 14.57 2.67
CA ALA A 28 17.81 13.54 2.83
C ALA A 28 17.78 12.87 4.22
N GLY A 29 18.83 13.07 5.04
CA GLY A 29 18.98 12.44 6.35
C GLY A 29 18.67 13.34 7.55
N ALA A 30 18.56 14.66 7.36
CA ALA A 30 18.56 15.62 8.47
C ALA A 30 17.16 16.00 9.01
N TYR A 31 16.07 15.56 8.38
CA TYR A 31 14.72 15.98 8.74
C TYR A 31 13.79 14.87 9.26
N ALA A 32 14.32 13.86 9.88
CA ALA A 32 13.48 12.91 10.64
C ALA A 32 12.93 13.63 11.89
N GLY A 33 11.81 14.37 11.73
CA GLY A 33 11.07 14.97 12.86
C GLY A 33 10.82 16.47 12.81
N ALA A 34 11.41 17.24 11.91
CA ALA A 34 11.09 18.65 11.76
C ALA A 34 9.99 18.87 10.69
N PRO A 35 9.01 19.78 10.92
CA PRO A 35 8.03 20.11 9.89
C PRO A 35 8.73 20.69 8.68
N ALA A 36 8.37 20.20 7.48
CA ALA A 36 8.92 20.70 6.22
C ALA A 36 8.67 22.22 6.09
N PRO A 37 9.63 23.00 5.57
CA PRO A 37 9.43 24.42 5.37
C PRO A 37 8.24 24.66 4.42
N PRO A 38 7.43 25.72 4.63
CA PRO A 38 6.17 25.96 3.91
C PRO A 38 6.32 25.96 2.39
N ASP A 39 7.46 26.39 1.88
CA ASP A 39 7.73 26.42 0.43
C ASP A 39 7.87 25.02 -0.18
N ARG A 40 8.42 24.05 0.56
CA ARG A 40 8.45 22.64 0.13
C ARG A 40 7.05 22.02 0.13
N VAL A 41 6.24 22.34 1.14
CA VAL A 41 4.85 21.85 1.22
C VAL A 41 4.04 22.33 0.01
N VAL A 42 4.19 23.59 -0.38
CA VAL A 42 3.51 24.17 -1.55
C VAL A 42 4.00 23.53 -2.86
N LEU A 43 5.33 23.36 -3.02
CA LEU A 43 5.92 22.70 -4.20
C LEU A 43 5.46 21.23 -4.36
N GLU A 44 5.39 20.48 -3.27
CA GLU A 44 4.92 19.09 -3.31
C GLU A 44 3.41 18.99 -3.55
N LEU A 45 2.61 19.95 -3.04
CA LEU A 45 1.17 20.01 -3.33
C LEU A 45 0.88 20.43 -4.78
N LEU A 46 1.80 21.14 -5.43
CA LEU A 46 1.74 21.51 -6.84
C LEU A 46 2.42 20.47 -7.75
N SER A 47 2.94 19.38 -7.18
CA SER A 47 3.61 18.35 -7.96
C SER A 47 2.62 17.64 -8.91
N PRO A 48 3.00 17.40 -10.19
CA PRO A 48 2.15 16.73 -11.17
C PRO A 48 1.83 15.28 -10.78
N GLU A 49 2.59 14.70 -9.86
CA GLU A 49 2.40 13.35 -9.33
C GLU A 49 1.17 13.23 -8.43
N LEU A 50 0.80 14.30 -7.69
CA LEU A 50 -0.27 14.25 -6.70
C LEU A 50 -1.65 13.94 -7.32
N PRO A 51 -2.13 14.61 -8.38
CA PRO A 51 -3.39 14.27 -9.02
C PRO A 51 -3.45 12.84 -9.53
N TRP A 52 -2.32 12.34 -10.06
CA TRP A 52 -2.20 10.97 -10.52
C TRP A 52 -2.30 9.96 -9.38
N LEU A 53 -1.59 10.19 -8.27
CA LEU A 53 -1.66 9.36 -7.07
C LEU A 53 -3.06 9.38 -6.42
N MET A 54 -3.76 10.53 -6.44
CA MET A 54 -5.15 10.62 -5.99
C MET A 54 -6.08 9.79 -6.88
N ALA A 55 -5.92 9.83 -8.21
CA ALA A 55 -6.69 9.00 -9.13
C ALA A 55 -6.46 7.50 -8.88
N ILE A 56 -5.20 7.10 -8.71
CA ILE A 56 -4.82 5.74 -8.33
C ILE A 56 -5.46 5.35 -6.99
N ALA A 57 -5.40 6.22 -5.98
CA ALA A 57 -5.97 5.95 -4.66
C ALA A 57 -7.50 5.82 -4.70
N PHE A 58 -8.19 6.63 -5.49
CA PHE A 58 -9.63 6.51 -5.72
C PHE A 58 -10.00 5.16 -6.33
N ILE A 59 -9.31 4.77 -7.43
CA ILE A 59 -9.55 3.48 -8.11
C ILE A 59 -9.18 2.32 -7.19
N ALA A 60 -8.08 2.44 -6.42
CA ALA A 60 -7.68 1.44 -5.44
C ALA A 60 -8.75 1.26 -4.35
N GLY A 61 -9.28 2.35 -3.80
CA GLY A 61 -10.35 2.32 -2.81
C GLY A 61 -11.64 1.69 -3.36
N LEU A 62 -12.02 2.03 -4.60
CA LEU A 62 -13.18 1.48 -5.29
C LEU A 62 -13.05 -0.04 -5.47
N VAL A 63 -11.91 -0.49 -6.01
CA VAL A 63 -11.64 -1.91 -6.24
C VAL A 63 -11.49 -2.66 -4.92
N ASP A 64 -10.78 -2.08 -3.96
CA ASP A 64 -10.59 -2.70 -2.65
C ASP A 64 -11.93 -2.94 -1.94
N ALA A 65 -12.81 -1.95 -1.94
CA ALA A 65 -14.11 -2.07 -1.32
C ALA A 65 -14.98 -3.15 -2.01
N ALA A 66 -14.91 -3.27 -3.33
CA ALA A 66 -15.76 -4.17 -4.09
C ALA A 66 -15.25 -5.61 -4.16
N VAL A 67 -13.93 -5.81 -4.32
CA VAL A 67 -13.33 -7.14 -4.60
C VAL A 67 -12.08 -7.46 -3.78
N GLY A 68 -11.56 -6.48 -3.00
CA GLY A 68 -10.47 -6.72 -2.06
C GLY A 68 -9.06 -6.71 -2.66
N GLY A 69 -8.80 -5.85 -3.65
CA GLY A 69 -7.50 -5.83 -4.36
C GLY A 69 -6.83 -4.46 -4.50
N GLY A 70 -7.24 -3.45 -3.74
CA GLY A 70 -6.77 -2.08 -3.91
C GLY A 70 -5.26 -1.89 -3.83
N GLY A 71 -4.60 -2.62 -2.94
CA GLY A 71 -3.14 -2.56 -2.81
C GLY A 71 -2.38 -3.01 -4.06
N LEU A 72 -2.97 -3.89 -4.89
CA LEU A 72 -2.39 -4.29 -6.19
C LEU A 72 -2.35 -3.14 -7.20
N ILE A 73 -3.11 -2.10 -6.99
CA ILE A 73 -3.15 -0.88 -7.79
C ILE A 73 -2.30 0.22 -7.16
N GLN A 74 -2.53 0.50 -5.87
CA GLN A 74 -1.96 1.64 -5.20
C GLN A 74 -0.46 1.49 -4.97
N LEU A 75 0.01 0.28 -4.61
CA LEU A 75 1.42 0.07 -4.31
C LEU A 75 2.31 0.20 -5.56
N PRO A 76 2.05 -0.48 -6.71
CA PRO A 76 2.82 -0.24 -7.92
C PRO A 76 2.76 1.23 -8.38
N GLY A 77 1.60 1.88 -8.23
CA GLY A 77 1.45 3.30 -8.51
C GLY A 77 2.41 4.16 -7.70
N LEU A 78 2.55 3.91 -6.40
CA LEU A 78 3.50 4.60 -5.53
C LEU A 78 4.96 4.31 -5.94
N PHE A 79 5.31 3.04 -6.18
CA PHE A 79 6.68 2.65 -6.55
C PHE A 79 7.14 3.22 -7.89
N THR A 80 6.23 3.38 -8.86
CA THR A 80 6.53 3.94 -10.17
C THR A 80 6.51 5.48 -10.20
N THR A 81 5.71 6.10 -9.33
CA THR A 81 5.55 7.56 -9.31
C THR A 81 6.56 8.22 -8.36
N LEU A 82 6.91 7.57 -7.26
CA LEU A 82 7.81 8.08 -6.22
C LEU A 82 9.04 7.15 -6.02
N PRO A 83 9.81 6.83 -7.08
CA PRO A 83 10.92 5.86 -7.01
C PRO A 83 12.07 6.29 -6.11
N GLN A 84 12.19 7.58 -5.82
CA GLN A 84 13.22 8.17 -4.97
C GLN A 84 13.03 7.87 -3.47
N HIS A 85 11.79 7.54 -3.06
CA HIS A 85 11.49 7.28 -1.65
C HIS A 85 11.81 5.85 -1.23
N SER A 86 12.00 5.66 0.07
CA SER A 86 12.27 4.33 0.63
C SER A 86 11.04 3.42 0.48
N PRO A 87 11.23 2.11 0.25
CA PRO A 87 10.11 1.17 0.20
C PRO A 87 9.22 1.24 1.46
N ALA A 88 9.81 1.37 2.66
CA ALA A 88 9.07 1.49 3.90
C ALA A 88 8.13 2.71 3.92
N ALA A 89 8.61 3.87 3.40
CA ALA A 89 7.79 5.07 3.30
C ALA A 89 6.62 4.88 2.29
N LEU A 90 6.85 4.17 1.18
CA LEU A 90 5.80 3.87 0.20
C LEU A 90 4.77 2.89 0.77
N PHE A 91 5.20 1.87 1.52
CA PHE A 91 4.30 0.96 2.24
C PHE A 91 3.47 1.70 3.30
N GLY A 92 4.11 2.54 4.12
CA GLY A 92 3.42 3.32 5.15
C GLY A 92 2.41 4.30 4.54
N THR A 93 2.77 4.99 3.45
CA THR A 93 1.88 5.88 2.69
C THR A 93 0.67 5.13 2.12
N ASN A 94 0.90 3.94 1.54
CA ASN A 94 -0.17 3.05 1.09
C ASN A 94 -1.11 2.66 2.25
N LYS A 95 -0.56 2.23 3.38
CA LYS A 95 -1.35 1.83 4.56
C LYS A 95 -2.13 3.01 5.16
N PHE A 96 -1.52 4.21 5.20
CA PHE A 96 -2.21 5.41 5.67
C PHE A 96 -3.42 5.75 4.79
N SER A 97 -3.23 5.81 3.48
CA SER A 97 -4.36 6.06 2.55
C SER A 97 -5.44 4.97 2.68
N SER A 98 -5.04 3.70 2.74
CA SER A 98 -5.95 2.55 2.75
C SER A 98 -6.76 2.44 4.04
N VAL A 99 -6.21 2.82 5.21
CA VAL A 99 -6.95 2.69 6.48
C VAL A 99 -8.24 3.49 6.48
N PHE A 100 -8.24 4.69 5.90
CA PHE A 100 -9.42 5.55 5.84
C PHE A 100 -10.49 5.00 4.88
N GLY A 101 -10.09 4.56 3.68
CA GLY A 101 -11.02 3.93 2.74
C GLY A 101 -11.56 2.60 3.27
N THR A 102 -10.70 1.77 3.88
CA THR A 102 -11.12 0.50 4.50
C THR A 102 -12.05 0.75 5.68
N SER A 103 -11.84 1.80 6.49
CA SER A 103 -12.75 2.19 7.57
C SER A 103 -14.13 2.57 7.03
N ALA A 104 -14.18 3.39 5.98
CA ALA A 104 -15.44 3.77 5.33
C ALA A 104 -16.18 2.55 4.76
N ALA A 105 -15.46 1.64 4.10
CA ALA A 105 -16.02 0.40 3.58
C ALA A 105 -16.52 -0.52 4.70
N ALA A 106 -15.70 -0.77 5.73
CA ALA A 106 -16.04 -1.62 6.88
C ALA A 106 -17.32 -1.10 7.58
N TRP A 107 -17.41 0.21 7.82
CA TRP A 107 -18.55 0.82 8.45
C TRP A 107 -19.84 0.67 7.60
N ARG A 108 -19.77 0.91 6.28
CA ARG A 108 -20.91 0.75 5.38
C ARG A 108 -21.38 -0.69 5.29
N TYR A 109 -20.44 -1.65 5.15
CA TYR A 109 -20.77 -3.08 5.16
C TYR A 109 -21.37 -3.54 6.48
N ALA A 110 -20.81 -3.12 7.64
CA ALA A 110 -21.33 -3.48 8.96
C ALA A 110 -22.76 -3.03 9.19
N ARG A 111 -23.16 -1.89 8.56
CA ARG A 111 -24.56 -1.39 8.61
C ARG A 111 -25.49 -2.09 7.64
N SER A 112 -24.98 -2.63 6.54
CA SER A 112 -25.78 -3.17 5.44
C SER A 112 -25.87 -4.69 5.45
N VAL A 113 -24.89 -5.38 6.06
CA VAL A 113 -24.72 -6.84 5.95
C VAL A 113 -24.49 -7.46 7.33
N ARG A 114 -25.28 -8.49 7.66
CA ARG A 114 -25.06 -9.28 8.88
C ARG A 114 -24.05 -10.39 8.62
N PHE A 115 -23.01 -10.48 9.45
CA PHE A 115 -21.99 -11.53 9.40
C PHE A 115 -21.59 -11.96 10.82
N PRO A 116 -20.96 -13.14 11.00
CA PRO A 116 -20.65 -13.67 12.33
C PRO A 116 -19.45 -12.89 12.93
N TRP A 117 -19.74 -11.99 13.87
CA TRP A 117 -18.71 -11.14 14.50
C TRP A 117 -17.65 -11.93 15.27
N ARG A 118 -18.04 -13.02 15.93
CA ARG A 118 -17.14 -13.79 16.79
C ARG A 118 -15.88 -14.29 16.05
N PRO A 119 -15.95 -15.08 14.97
CA PRO A 119 -14.76 -15.50 14.23
C PRO A 119 -14.03 -14.33 13.55
N VAL A 120 -14.75 -13.27 13.14
CA VAL A 120 -14.14 -12.10 12.51
C VAL A 120 -13.25 -11.33 13.51
N LEU A 121 -13.70 -11.14 14.75
CA LEU A 121 -12.91 -10.47 15.79
C LEU A 121 -11.70 -11.32 16.22
N PHE A 122 -11.82 -12.65 16.30
CA PHE A 122 -10.67 -13.52 16.55
C PHE A 122 -9.63 -13.43 15.42
N ALA A 123 -10.09 -13.46 14.17
CA ALA A 123 -9.20 -13.27 13.01
C ALA A 123 -8.57 -11.87 13.03
N ALA A 124 -9.33 -10.80 13.33
CA ALA A 124 -8.84 -9.43 13.39
C ALA A 124 -7.78 -9.23 14.49
N GLY A 125 -7.98 -9.80 15.68
CA GLY A 125 -7.01 -9.72 16.77
C GLY A 125 -5.68 -10.40 16.44
N ALA A 126 -5.73 -11.62 15.88
CA ALA A 126 -4.53 -12.30 15.40
C ALA A 126 -3.88 -11.54 14.24
N ALA A 127 -4.68 -11.06 13.29
CA ALA A 127 -4.19 -10.32 12.15
C ALA A 127 -3.52 -9.00 12.55
N PHE A 128 -4.04 -8.31 13.56
CA PHE A 128 -3.41 -7.12 14.13
C PHE A 128 -2.00 -7.41 14.63
N ALA A 129 -1.83 -8.39 15.52
CA ALA A 129 -0.53 -8.74 16.10
C ALA A 129 0.49 -9.13 15.02
N PHE A 130 0.10 -10.00 14.09
CA PHE A 130 0.98 -10.48 13.05
C PHE A 130 1.25 -9.47 11.93
N SER A 131 0.32 -8.53 11.67
CA SER A 131 0.56 -7.43 10.72
C SER A 131 1.60 -6.44 11.24
N PHE A 132 1.61 -6.15 12.53
CA PHE A 132 2.68 -5.37 13.15
C PHE A 132 4.04 -6.04 12.93
N LEU A 133 4.14 -7.35 13.15
CA LEU A 133 5.37 -8.12 12.89
C LEU A 133 5.77 -8.06 11.41
N GLY A 134 4.82 -8.24 10.49
CA GLY A 134 5.07 -8.16 9.05
C GLY A 134 5.62 -6.79 8.62
N ALA A 135 5.04 -5.69 9.13
CA ALA A 135 5.50 -4.33 8.88
C ALA A 135 6.91 -4.08 9.41
N THR A 136 7.24 -4.63 10.57
CA THR A 136 8.59 -4.57 11.13
C THR A 136 9.59 -5.30 10.23
N VAL A 137 9.27 -6.52 9.78
CA VAL A 137 10.16 -7.33 8.96
C VAL A 137 10.46 -6.66 7.62
N VAL A 138 9.44 -6.15 6.91
CA VAL A 138 9.66 -5.49 5.61
C VAL A 138 10.50 -4.21 5.73
N SER A 139 10.41 -3.51 6.85
CA SER A 139 11.19 -2.29 7.07
C SER A 139 12.68 -2.55 7.29
N LEU A 140 13.05 -3.76 7.70
CA LEU A 140 14.44 -4.21 7.88
C LEU A 140 15.07 -4.73 6.60
N MET A 141 14.29 -4.90 5.53
CA MET A 141 14.80 -5.45 4.27
C MET A 141 15.63 -4.43 3.49
N PRO A 142 16.71 -4.86 2.82
CA PRO A 142 17.48 -4.01 1.91
C PRO A 142 16.59 -3.46 0.79
N LYS A 143 16.76 -2.16 0.46
CA LYS A 143 15.95 -1.47 -0.58
C LYS A 143 15.97 -2.19 -1.93
N ASP A 144 17.13 -2.71 -2.31
CA ASP A 144 17.34 -3.38 -3.60
C ASP A 144 16.59 -4.73 -3.69
N ALA A 145 16.37 -5.41 -2.56
CA ALA A 145 15.62 -6.66 -2.51
C ALA A 145 14.10 -6.45 -2.53
N VAL A 146 13.62 -5.31 -2.01
CA VAL A 146 12.17 -5.07 -1.87
C VAL A 146 11.49 -4.89 -3.22
N ARG A 147 12.07 -4.11 -4.16
CA ARG A 147 11.44 -3.84 -5.47
C ARG A 147 11.17 -5.11 -6.28
N PRO A 148 12.17 -5.99 -6.55
CA PRO A 148 11.92 -7.23 -7.29
C PRO A 148 11.00 -8.18 -6.53
N LEU A 149 11.06 -8.21 -5.19
CA LEU A 149 10.15 -9.00 -4.37
C LEU A 149 8.70 -8.51 -4.52
N VAL A 150 8.47 -7.19 -4.46
CA VAL A 150 7.15 -6.59 -4.67
C VAL A 150 6.61 -6.96 -6.05
N LEU A 151 7.42 -6.85 -7.10
CA LEU A 151 7.03 -7.22 -8.45
C LEU A 151 6.66 -8.71 -8.55
N ALA A 152 7.49 -9.59 -8.00
CA ALA A 152 7.21 -11.03 -8.00
C ALA A 152 5.89 -11.37 -7.29
N LEU A 153 5.65 -10.77 -6.12
CA LEU A 153 4.42 -10.96 -5.36
C LEU A 153 3.19 -10.39 -6.08
N LEU A 154 3.33 -9.25 -6.78
CA LEU A 154 2.25 -8.67 -7.59
C LEU A 154 1.86 -9.59 -8.74
N VAL A 155 2.84 -10.16 -9.46
CA VAL A 155 2.61 -11.12 -10.55
C VAL A 155 1.92 -12.38 -10.03
N LEU A 156 2.39 -12.93 -8.91
CA LEU A 156 1.80 -14.09 -8.27
C LEU A 156 0.35 -13.83 -7.86
N MET A 157 0.09 -12.66 -7.25
CA MET A 157 -1.25 -12.25 -6.82
C MET A 157 -2.20 -12.00 -7.99
N LEU A 158 -1.72 -11.43 -9.08
CA LEU A 158 -2.50 -11.27 -10.29
C LEU A 158 -2.87 -12.65 -10.87
N GLY A 159 -1.89 -13.55 -10.98
CA GLY A 159 -2.11 -14.94 -11.40
C GLY A 159 -3.19 -15.63 -10.56
N TYR A 160 -3.07 -15.54 -9.24
CA TYR A 160 -4.08 -16.06 -8.31
C TYR A 160 -5.48 -15.46 -8.56
N THR A 161 -5.56 -14.15 -8.77
CA THR A 161 -6.83 -13.44 -9.00
C THR A 161 -7.49 -13.86 -10.32
N LEU A 162 -6.68 -14.10 -11.38
CA LEU A 162 -7.17 -14.55 -12.68
C LEU A 162 -7.68 -16.00 -12.65
N MET A 163 -7.04 -16.87 -11.87
CA MET A 163 -7.43 -18.29 -11.76
C MET A 163 -8.76 -18.49 -11.02
N LYS A 164 -9.15 -17.56 -10.16
CA LYS A 164 -10.37 -17.66 -9.34
C LYS A 164 -11.57 -17.03 -10.04
N LYS A 165 -12.40 -17.85 -10.70
CA LYS A 165 -13.58 -17.38 -11.48
C LYS A 165 -14.85 -17.28 -10.64
N ASP A 166 -15.09 -18.17 -9.69
CA ASP A 166 -16.35 -18.29 -8.95
C ASP A 166 -16.15 -18.12 -7.44
N PHE A 167 -16.72 -17.06 -6.88
CA PHE A 167 -16.71 -16.80 -5.46
C PHE A 167 -18.13 -16.76 -4.87
N GLY A 168 -18.44 -17.75 -4.00
CA GLY A 168 -19.50 -17.64 -2.99
C GLY A 168 -20.91 -17.34 -3.49
N ALA A 169 -21.41 -18.11 -4.45
CA ALA A 169 -22.78 -17.96 -4.94
C ALA A 169 -23.85 -18.36 -3.90
N LEU A 170 -23.53 -19.24 -2.96
CA LEU A 170 -24.48 -19.76 -1.97
C LEU A 170 -24.00 -19.52 -0.55
N HIS A 171 -24.86 -18.91 0.27
CA HIS A 171 -24.65 -18.75 1.70
C HIS A 171 -25.00 -20.05 2.44
N ARG A 172 -23.97 -20.76 2.92
CA ARG A 172 -24.11 -21.96 3.77
C ARG A 172 -23.27 -21.78 5.04
N PRO A 173 -23.71 -20.95 5.99
CA PRO A 173 -22.94 -20.64 7.17
C PRO A 173 -22.69 -21.89 8.00
N ARG A 174 -21.45 -22.06 8.43
CA ARG A 174 -21.07 -23.12 9.36
C ARG A 174 -21.31 -22.68 10.80
N GLN A 175 -21.63 -23.63 11.66
CA GLN A 175 -21.72 -23.34 13.09
C GLN A 175 -20.32 -22.98 13.63
N VAL A 176 -20.26 -21.92 14.43
CA VAL A 176 -19.02 -21.41 14.98
C VAL A 176 -18.68 -22.13 16.27
N GLY A 177 -17.87 -23.18 16.17
CA GLY A 177 -17.31 -23.93 17.30
C GLY A 177 -15.84 -23.54 17.59
N ARG A 178 -15.18 -24.35 18.45
CA ARG A 178 -13.75 -24.15 18.77
C ARG A 178 -12.84 -24.30 17.55
N ARG A 179 -13.17 -25.22 16.65
CA ARG A 179 -12.42 -25.46 15.40
C ARG A 179 -12.46 -24.23 14.49
N GLU A 180 -13.63 -23.63 14.30
CA GLU A 180 -13.79 -22.44 13.47
C GLU A 180 -13.04 -21.25 14.06
N LEU A 181 -12.99 -21.11 15.39
CA LEU A 181 -12.20 -20.07 16.04
C LEU A 181 -10.69 -20.29 15.88
N SER A 182 -10.20 -21.53 15.95
CA SER A 182 -8.79 -21.84 15.67
C SER A 182 -8.43 -21.55 14.21
N ILE A 183 -9.32 -21.86 13.26
CA ILE A 183 -9.15 -21.50 11.84
C ILE A 183 -9.11 -19.97 11.67
N ALA A 184 -9.99 -19.25 12.37
CA ALA A 184 -10.01 -17.78 12.32
C ALA A 184 -8.68 -17.18 12.83
N LEU A 185 -8.15 -17.69 13.95
CA LEU A 185 -6.85 -17.26 14.49
C LEU A 185 -5.70 -17.57 13.52
N ALA A 186 -5.62 -18.79 13.00
CA ALA A 186 -4.57 -19.18 12.05
C ALA A 186 -4.64 -18.36 10.75
N MET A 187 -5.85 -18.18 10.21
CA MET A 187 -6.10 -17.33 9.03
C MET A 187 -5.70 -15.88 9.30
N GLY A 188 -6.10 -15.35 10.46
CA GLY A 188 -5.74 -13.98 10.87
C GLY A 188 -4.24 -13.81 11.01
N ALA A 189 -3.54 -14.75 11.65
CA ALA A 189 -2.10 -14.69 11.80
C ALA A 189 -1.35 -14.72 10.46
N LEU A 190 -1.66 -15.69 9.59
CA LEU A 190 -1.01 -15.85 8.29
C LEU A 190 -1.25 -14.65 7.37
N ILE A 191 -2.53 -14.28 7.22
CA ILE A 191 -2.90 -13.17 6.34
C ILE A 191 -2.51 -11.84 6.94
N GLY A 192 -2.56 -11.70 8.26
CA GLY A 192 -2.09 -10.49 8.96
C GLY A 192 -0.61 -10.25 8.73
N PHE A 193 0.24 -11.27 8.92
CA PHE A 193 1.66 -11.16 8.62
C PHE A 193 1.91 -10.78 7.16
N TYR A 194 1.26 -11.48 6.23
CA TYR A 194 1.34 -11.15 4.81
C TYR A 194 0.92 -9.70 4.53
N ASP A 195 -0.16 -9.22 5.15
CA ASP A 195 -0.66 -7.86 4.93
C ASP A 195 0.27 -6.78 5.50
N GLY A 196 0.86 -7.02 6.65
CA GLY A 196 1.86 -6.12 7.22
C GLY A 196 3.16 -6.09 6.42
N PHE A 197 3.58 -7.26 5.93
CA PHE A 197 4.80 -7.43 5.15
C PHE A 197 4.67 -6.87 3.72
N PHE A 198 3.54 -7.14 3.05
CA PHE A 198 3.33 -6.77 1.65
C PHE A 198 1.99 -6.07 1.42
N GLY A 199 0.87 -6.70 1.73
CA GLY A 199 -0.48 -6.16 1.73
C GLY A 199 -1.31 -6.32 0.44
N PRO A 200 -0.78 -6.16 -0.78
CA PRO A 200 -1.60 -6.27 -1.98
C PRO A 200 -2.36 -7.59 -2.10
N GLY A 201 -3.68 -7.52 -2.32
CA GLY A 201 -4.53 -8.70 -2.47
C GLY A 201 -5.06 -9.33 -1.18
N THR A 202 -4.65 -8.84 -0.02
CA THR A 202 -5.12 -9.31 1.30
C THR A 202 -6.64 -9.42 1.38
N GLY A 203 -7.36 -8.41 0.90
CA GLY A 203 -8.82 -8.43 0.89
C GLY A 203 -9.39 -9.61 0.10
N SER A 204 -8.84 -9.91 -1.07
CA SER A 204 -9.28 -11.05 -1.90
C SER A 204 -8.99 -12.40 -1.22
N PHE A 205 -7.84 -12.54 -0.55
CA PHE A 205 -7.53 -13.74 0.23
C PHE A 205 -8.50 -13.92 1.39
N LEU A 206 -8.74 -12.87 2.16
CA LEU A 206 -9.68 -12.91 3.27
C LEU A 206 -11.09 -13.28 2.81
N ILE A 207 -11.59 -12.67 1.72
CA ILE A 207 -12.88 -13.01 1.13
C ILE A 207 -12.94 -14.50 0.80
N PHE A 208 -11.92 -15.01 0.09
CA PHE A 208 -11.85 -16.43 -0.27
C PHE A 208 -11.86 -17.35 0.97
N LEU A 209 -11.07 -17.03 1.99
CA LEU A 209 -10.98 -17.85 3.20
C LEU A 209 -12.28 -17.83 4.00
N PHE A 210 -12.95 -16.68 4.09
CA PHE A 210 -14.26 -16.58 4.73
C PHE A 210 -15.34 -17.38 3.99
N ILE A 211 -15.33 -17.36 2.66
CA ILE A 211 -16.22 -18.22 1.86
C ILE A 211 -15.90 -19.69 2.08
N ARG A 212 -14.63 -20.07 2.01
CA ARG A 212 -14.19 -21.47 2.02
C ARG A 212 -14.37 -22.14 3.39
N PHE A 213 -14.02 -21.44 4.46
CA PHE A 213 -13.99 -22.02 5.81
C PHE A 213 -15.26 -21.74 6.62
N PHE A 214 -15.90 -20.60 6.39
CA PHE A 214 -17.08 -20.20 7.17
C PHE A 214 -18.39 -20.28 6.36
N GLY A 215 -18.32 -20.57 5.06
CA GLY A 215 -19.51 -20.74 4.19
C GLY A 215 -20.28 -19.43 3.96
N LEU A 216 -19.61 -18.30 4.07
CA LEU A 216 -20.23 -16.99 3.81
C LEU A 216 -20.41 -16.80 2.31
N ASP A 217 -21.45 -16.10 1.89
CA ASP A 217 -21.53 -15.58 0.54
C ASP A 217 -20.51 -14.45 0.32
N PHE A 218 -20.34 -14.06 -0.95
CA PHE A 218 -19.37 -13.03 -1.33
C PHE A 218 -19.54 -11.72 -0.55
N LEU A 219 -20.77 -11.25 -0.37
CA LEU A 219 -21.04 -9.97 0.26
C LEU A 219 -20.73 -9.99 1.78
N ARG A 220 -21.11 -11.09 2.46
CA ARG A 220 -20.80 -11.28 3.90
C ARG A 220 -19.31 -11.50 4.12
N ALA A 221 -18.65 -12.24 3.22
CA ALA A 221 -17.21 -12.45 3.25
C ALA A 221 -16.45 -11.13 2.99
N SER A 222 -16.94 -10.30 2.07
CA SER A 222 -16.38 -8.96 1.84
C SER A 222 -16.50 -8.07 3.09
N ALA A 223 -17.67 -8.06 3.73
CA ALA A 223 -17.90 -7.32 4.97
C ALA A 223 -16.92 -7.77 6.09
N ALA A 224 -16.82 -9.09 6.31
CA ALA A 224 -15.92 -9.68 7.31
C ALA A 224 -14.45 -9.36 7.00
N SER A 225 -14.05 -9.45 5.73
CA SER A 225 -12.68 -9.16 5.31
C SER A 225 -12.27 -7.71 5.56
N LYS A 226 -13.21 -6.74 5.42
CA LYS A 226 -12.92 -5.33 5.68
C LYS A 226 -12.63 -5.05 7.16
N VAL A 227 -13.28 -5.75 8.08
CA VAL A 227 -12.98 -5.62 9.51
C VAL A 227 -11.57 -6.14 9.83
N VAL A 228 -11.20 -7.30 9.28
CA VAL A 228 -9.85 -7.86 9.47
C VAL A 228 -8.79 -6.97 8.81
N ASN A 229 -9.05 -6.50 7.58
CA ASN A 229 -8.12 -5.64 6.85
C ASN A 229 -7.96 -4.26 7.50
N LEU A 230 -9.01 -3.74 8.14
CA LEU A 230 -8.91 -2.53 8.96
C LEU A 230 -7.95 -2.74 10.14
N ALA A 231 -8.08 -3.87 10.84
CA ALA A 231 -7.20 -4.21 11.96
C ALA A 231 -5.73 -4.31 11.52
N THR A 232 -5.45 -4.95 10.37
CA THR A 232 -4.09 -5.06 9.84
C THR A 232 -3.51 -3.71 9.40
N ASN A 233 -4.32 -2.84 8.77
CA ASN A 233 -3.87 -1.51 8.39
C ASN A 233 -3.54 -0.64 9.61
N ILE A 234 -4.36 -0.68 10.67
CA ILE A 234 -4.08 0.04 11.93
C ILE A 234 -2.78 -0.50 12.57
N ALA A 235 -2.60 -1.82 12.60
CA ALA A 235 -1.41 -2.45 13.15
C ALA A 235 -0.14 -2.05 12.40
N ALA A 236 -0.16 -2.09 11.06
CA ALA A 236 0.97 -1.66 10.25
C ALA A 236 1.28 -0.16 10.44
N LEU A 237 0.26 0.69 10.54
CA LEU A 237 0.43 2.12 10.81
C LEU A 237 0.99 2.41 12.20
N SER A 238 0.64 1.60 13.22
CA SER A 238 1.23 1.75 14.56
C SER A 238 2.74 1.50 14.57
N PHE A 239 3.28 0.87 13.51
CA PHE A 239 4.71 0.77 13.24
C PHE A 239 5.21 1.90 12.32
N PHE A 240 4.60 2.10 11.13
CA PHE A 240 5.13 3.01 10.10
C PHE A 240 5.05 4.48 10.50
N VAL A 241 4.02 4.92 11.24
CA VAL A 241 3.87 6.33 11.65
C VAL A 241 4.95 6.75 12.64
N PRO A 242 5.17 6.04 13.78
CA PRO A 242 6.24 6.41 14.70
C PRO A 242 7.64 6.29 14.11
N SER A 243 7.82 5.40 13.11
CA SER A 243 9.10 5.23 12.41
C SER A 243 9.37 6.31 11.35
N GLY A 244 8.49 7.31 11.18
CA GLY A 244 8.62 8.34 10.15
C GLY A 244 8.42 7.85 8.71
N ASN A 245 7.90 6.66 8.52
CA ASN A 245 7.74 6.01 7.22
C ASN A 245 6.35 6.27 6.61
N VAL A 246 5.91 7.53 6.58
CA VAL A 246 4.68 7.96 5.91
C VAL A 246 4.90 9.31 5.25
N LEU A 247 4.67 9.41 3.96
CA LEU A 247 4.73 10.66 3.19
C LEU A 247 3.40 11.40 3.33
N LEU A 248 3.21 12.14 4.42
CA LEU A 248 1.91 12.73 4.79
C LEU A 248 1.35 13.66 3.71
N LEU A 249 2.18 14.40 2.98
CA LEU A 249 1.76 15.29 1.90
C LEU A 249 1.04 14.54 0.77
N PHE A 250 1.47 13.34 0.44
CA PHE A 250 0.80 12.46 -0.51
C PHE A 250 -0.30 11.62 0.16
N ALA A 251 -0.03 11.13 1.36
CA ALA A 251 -0.90 10.20 2.07
C ALA A 251 -2.28 10.80 2.40
N VAL A 252 -2.34 12.08 2.82
CA VAL A 252 -3.60 12.73 3.21
C VAL A 252 -4.53 12.96 2.02
N PRO A 253 -4.11 13.57 0.89
CA PRO A 253 -4.95 13.69 -0.29
C PRO A 253 -5.35 12.33 -0.89
N MET A 254 -4.42 11.36 -0.90
CA MET A 254 -4.71 9.99 -1.32
C MET A 254 -5.76 9.33 -0.41
N ALA A 255 -5.74 9.58 0.90
CA ALA A 255 -6.74 9.05 1.83
C ALA A 255 -8.13 9.60 1.52
N ALA A 256 -8.25 10.90 1.25
CA ALA A 256 -9.51 11.51 0.85
C ALA A 256 -10.06 10.89 -0.45
N ALA A 257 -9.21 10.71 -1.46
CA ALA A 257 -9.57 10.07 -2.71
C ALA A 257 -9.96 8.59 -2.50
N ASN A 258 -9.20 7.87 -1.66
CA ASN A 258 -9.45 6.46 -1.33
C ASN A 258 -10.81 6.27 -0.61
N ILE A 259 -11.19 7.19 0.30
CA ILE A 259 -12.54 7.21 0.93
C ILE A 259 -13.60 7.31 -0.16
N GLY A 260 -13.48 8.27 -1.09
CA GLY A 260 -14.42 8.45 -2.20
C GLY A 260 -14.57 7.19 -3.04
N GLY A 261 -13.44 6.56 -3.39
CA GLY A 261 -13.41 5.28 -4.09
C GLY A 261 -14.08 4.17 -3.29
N ALA A 262 -13.74 4.02 -2.01
CA ALA A 262 -14.28 2.98 -1.13
C ALA A 262 -15.81 3.10 -0.93
N VAL A 263 -16.32 4.32 -0.77
CA VAL A 263 -17.75 4.61 -0.69
C VAL A 263 -18.46 4.17 -1.97
N THR A 264 -17.93 4.55 -3.12
CA THR A 264 -18.47 4.20 -4.44
C THR A 264 -18.38 2.68 -4.68
N GLY A 265 -17.24 2.07 -4.40
CA GLY A 265 -17.00 0.63 -4.57
C GLY A 265 -17.92 -0.23 -3.68
N THR A 266 -18.11 0.16 -2.42
CA THR A 266 -19.07 -0.51 -1.51
C THR A 266 -20.49 -0.41 -2.04
N GLN A 267 -20.90 0.76 -2.52
CA GLN A 267 -22.25 0.95 -3.07
C GLN A 267 -22.50 0.10 -4.31
N LEU A 268 -21.51 0.02 -5.21
CA LEU A 268 -21.59 -0.84 -6.40
C LEU A 268 -21.62 -2.32 -6.02
N ALA A 269 -20.81 -2.75 -5.05
CA ALA A 269 -20.83 -4.13 -4.56
C ALA A 269 -22.19 -4.52 -3.94
N LEU A 270 -22.78 -3.64 -3.13
CA LEU A 270 -24.11 -3.84 -2.54
C LEU A 270 -25.22 -3.92 -3.60
N ARG A 271 -25.03 -3.29 -4.75
CA ARG A 271 -25.97 -3.33 -5.90
C ARG A 271 -25.68 -4.47 -6.90
N GLY A 272 -24.69 -5.35 -6.62
CA GLY A 272 -24.34 -6.47 -7.50
C GLY A 272 -23.42 -6.14 -8.69
N GLY A 273 -22.81 -4.92 -8.72
CA GLY A 273 -21.94 -4.45 -9.81
C GLY A 273 -20.50 -5.00 -9.83
N THR A 274 -20.19 -6.03 -9.04
CA THR A 274 -18.83 -6.59 -8.88
C THR A 274 -18.15 -7.11 -10.16
N PRO A 275 -18.84 -7.70 -11.17
CA PRO A 275 -18.18 -8.22 -12.35
C PRO A 275 -17.48 -7.15 -13.20
N VAL A 276 -18.06 -5.97 -13.32
CA VAL A 276 -17.47 -4.85 -14.08
C VAL A 276 -16.23 -4.35 -13.42
N ILE A 277 -16.28 -4.16 -12.09
CA ILE A 277 -15.14 -3.70 -11.29
C ILE A 277 -13.98 -4.69 -11.39
N ARG A 278 -14.25 -5.99 -11.38
CA ARG A 278 -13.23 -7.02 -11.54
C ARG A 278 -12.49 -6.95 -12.88
N LYS A 279 -13.21 -6.72 -13.99
CA LYS A 279 -12.58 -6.54 -15.31
C LYS A 279 -11.66 -5.32 -15.35
N LEU A 280 -12.15 -4.20 -14.86
CA LEU A 280 -11.36 -2.95 -14.77
C LEU A 280 -10.12 -3.13 -13.89
N PHE A 281 -10.26 -3.79 -12.74
CA PHE A 281 -9.17 -4.12 -11.84
C PHE A 281 -8.06 -4.92 -12.54
N VAL A 282 -8.41 -6.04 -13.21
CA VAL A 282 -7.44 -6.90 -13.90
C VAL A 282 -6.68 -6.11 -14.96
N LEU A 283 -7.38 -5.33 -15.79
CA LEU A 283 -6.75 -4.50 -16.82
C LEU A 283 -5.74 -3.53 -16.22
N LEU A 284 -6.13 -2.82 -15.17
CA LEU A 284 -5.30 -1.78 -14.56
C LEU A 284 -4.08 -2.37 -13.87
N VAL A 285 -4.23 -3.50 -13.16
CA VAL A 285 -3.11 -4.19 -12.52
C VAL A 285 -2.11 -4.70 -13.55
N LEU A 286 -2.56 -5.24 -14.71
CA LEU A 286 -1.67 -5.64 -15.80
C LEU A 286 -0.83 -4.47 -16.32
N VAL A 287 -1.44 -3.31 -16.55
CA VAL A 287 -0.73 -2.10 -17.00
C VAL A 287 0.32 -1.65 -15.98
N LEU A 288 -0.05 -1.64 -14.69
CA LEU A 288 0.88 -1.22 -13.62
C LEU A 288 2.04 -2.20 -13.43
N ILE A 289 1.79 -3.50 -13.51
CA ILE A 289 2.84 -4.53 -13.46
C ILE A 289 3.79 -4.37 -14.65
N ALA A 290 3.27 -4.19 -15.87
CA ALA A 290 4.10 -3.99 -17.06
C ALA A 290 4.98 -2.74 -16.94
N ARG A 291 4.42 -1.63 -16.42
CA ARG A 291 5.19 -0.40 -16.15
C ARG A 291 6.28 -0.64 -15.10
N MET A 292 5.94 -1.25 -13.96
CA MET A 292 6.89 -1.52 -12.90
C MET A 292 7.99 -2.50 -13.34
N ALA A 293 7.66 -3.52 -14.14
CA ALA A 293 8.65 -4.44 -14.71
C ALA A 293 9.63 -3.71 -15.63
N ARG A 294 9.14 -2.83 -16.50
CA ARG A 294 9.98 -1.98 -17.35
C ARG A 294 10.90 -1.10 -16.51
N ASP A 295 10.38 -0.45 -15.47
CA ASP A 295 11.16 0.44 -14.59
C ASP A 295 12.18 -0.33 -13.71
N THR A 296 12.00 -1.64 -13.51
CA THR A 296 12.90 -2.49 -12.71
C THR A 296 13.98 -3.17 -13.57
N PHE A 297 13.67 -3.58 -14.79
CA PHE A 297 14.55 -4.38 -15.65
C PHE A 297 14.92 -3.69 -16.97
N GLY A 298 14.33 -2.55 -17.31
CA GLY A 298 14.54 -1.83 -18.56
C GLY A 298 15.72 -0.85 -18.50
N HIS A 299 16.90 -1.33 -18.20
CA HIS A 299 18.16 -0.59 -18.33
C HIS A 299 18.82 -0.88 -19.66
#